data_dc04284f06a739ecfe8572854858e941
#
_entry.id   dc04284f06a739ecfe8572854858e941
#
_cell.length_a   1.000
_cell.length_b   1.000
_cell.length_c   1.000
_cell.angle_alpha   90.00
_cell.angle_beta   90.00
_cell.angle_gamma   90.00
#
_symmetry.space_group_name_H-M   'P 1'
#
loop_
_entity.id
_entity.type
_entity.pdbx_description
1 polymer ?
#
loop_
_entity_poly.entity_id
_entity_poly.type
_entity_poly.pdbx_seq_one_letter_code
_entity_poly.pdbx_strand_id
1 'polypeptide(L)'
;MSIIQTNIETFEQVAINGSDEKAIAVAFEVSPALEKLSNELNFTIAKLDPEDPNNQQLVGLLRISAISDIRIFKNKQMAGGADGSLPESELKKQLSPFFLSEEDSLIINAEDAINLGQASAAVKILQKLFEKNPGNKKVCYLLAKAKTMSGKSAEAKSILQSIKETDDFYNESKSLLELMEFYEEALPPYDKAYKLASQNKYREALDCFLELIANKQDSEGKAKKAMVTLFSVLGPKHELTWEYRAKLNRLIYI
;
A
#
# COMPACT_ATOMS: atom_id res chain seq x y z
N MET A 1 -4.17 -15.22 -11.27
CA MET A 1 -3.37 -14.81 -12.44
C MET A 1 -3.97 -15.48 -13.68
N SER A 2 -4.31 -14.72 -14.70
CA SER A 2 -4.72 -15.31 -15.96
C SER A 2 -4.02 -14.57 -17.11
N ILE A 3 -3.05 -15.28 -17.74
CA ILE A 3 -2.57 -14.92 -19.07
C ILE A 3 -3.36 -15.78 -20.04
N ILE A 4 -4.09 -15.16 -20.96
CA ILE A 4 -4.92 -15.84 -21.94
C ILE A 4 -4.32 -15.53 -23.31
N GLN A 5 -4.05 -16.57 -24.10
CA GLN A 5 -3.66 -16.37 -25.48
C GLN A 5 -4.88 -15.90 -26.28
N THR A 6 -4.69 -14.93 -27.16
CA THR A 6 -5.74 -14.40 -28.02
C THR A 6 -5.22 -14.21 -29.45
N ASN A 7 -6.12 -14.24 -30.40
CA ASN A 7 -5.87 -14.02 -31.82
C ASN A 7 -7.07 -13.27 -32.41
N ILE A 8 -7.07 -13.00 -33.72
CA ILE A 8 -8.13 -12.24 -34.36
C ILE A 8 -9.53 -12.87 -34.18
N GLU A 9 -9.63 -14.20 -34.10
CA GLU A 9 -10.91 -14.90 -33.95
C GLU A 9 -11.47 -14.83 -32.53
N THR A 10 -10.58 -14.83 -31.52
CA THR A 10 -10.95 -14.86 -30.09
C THR A 10 -10.89 -13.51 -29.45
N PHE A 11 -10.31 -12.49 -30.09
CA PHE A 11 -10.06 -11.17 -29.54
C PHE A 11 -11.33 -10.48 -29.03
N GLU A 12 -12.40 -10.54 -29.82
CA GLU A 12 -13.67 -9.95 -29.41
C GLU A 12 -14.18 -10.56 -28.11
N GLN A 13 -14.12 -11.87 -27.98
CA GLN A 13 -14.58 -12.56 -26.77
C GLN A 13 -13.65 -12.32 -25.59
N VAL A 14 -12.33 -12.42 -25.80
CA VAL A 14 -11.34 -12.34 -24.71
C VAL A 14 -11.11 -10.91 -24.26
N ALA A 15 -10.84 -9.99 -25.18
CA ALA A 15 -10.45 -8.63 -24.83
C ALA A 15 -11.64 -7.67 -24.75
N ILE A 16 -12.56 -7.69 -25.71
CA ILE A 16 -13.69 -6.76 -25.72
C ILE A 16 -14.76 -7.22 -24.73
N ASN A 17 -15.39 -8.38 -24.95
CA ASN A 17 -16.48 -8.86 -24.10
C ASN A 17 -15.98 -9.21 -22.69
N GLY A 18 -14.78 -9.78 -22.56
CA GLY A 18 -14.15 -10.06 -21.26
C GLY A 18 -13.85 -8.81 -20.43
N SER A 19 -13.75 -7.63 -21.07
CA SER A 19 -13.50 -6.37 -20.37
C SER A 19 -14.76 -5.70 -19.79
N ASP A 20 -15.94 -6.31 -19.93
CA ASP A 20 -17.19 -5.80 -19.37
C ASP A 20 -17.19 -5.84 -17.84
N GLU A 21 -16.75 -6.96 -17.28
CA GLU A 21 -16.69 -7.14 -15.83
C GLU A 21 -15.35 -6.70 -15.21
N LYS A 22 -14.25 -6.91 -15.96
CA LYS A 22 -12.89 -6.68 -15.47
C LYS A 22 -12.00 -6.17 -16.57
N ALA A 23 -11.30 -5.07 -16.33
CA ALA A 23 -10.38 -4.53 -17.32
C ALA A 23 -9.29 -5.54 -17.72
N ILE A 24 -8.95 -5.56 -19.01
CA ILE A 24 -8.00 -6.50 -19.63
C ILE A 24 -6.86 -5.72 -20.29
N ALA A 25 -5.63 -6.15 -20.04
CA ALA A 25 -4.45 -5.65 -20.72
C ALA A 25 -4.12 -6.56 -21.93
N VAL A 26 -4.11 -6.00 -23.11
CA VAL A 26 -3.65 -6.68 -24.34
C VAL A 26 -2.18 -6.33 -24.55
N ALA A 27 -1.32 -7.33 -24.63
CA ALA A 27 0.12 -7.16 -24.78
C ALA A 27 0.70 -8.23 -25.74
N PHE A 28 1.75 -7.89 -26.47
CA PHE A 28 2.52 -8.84 -27.26
C PHE A 28 3.53 -9.58 -26.39
N GLU A 29 4.28 -8.84 -25.59
CA GLU A 29 5.25 -9.38 -24.66
C GLU A 29 4.74 -9.22 -23.23
N VAL A 30 4.91 -10.26 -22.43
CA VAL A 30 4.60 -10.25 -21.01
C VAL A 30 5.90 -10.17 -20.23
N SER A 31 6.30 -8.95 -19.87
CA SER A 31 7.49 -8.75 -19.04
C SER A 31 7.25 -9.23 -17.60
N PRO A 32 8.31 -9.60 -16.84
CA PRO A 32 8.17 -9.95 -15.43
C PRO A 32 7.49 -8.86 -14.58
N ALA A 33 7.71 -7.58 -14.94
CA ALA A 33 7.05 -6.46 -14.29
C ALA A 33 5.54 -6.45 -14.55
N LEU A 34 5.12 -6.65 -15.82
CA LEU A 34 3.70 -6.71 -16.18
C LEU A 34 3.01 -7.91 -15.51
N GLU A 35 3.66 -9.06 -15.49
CA GLU A 35 3.16 -10.26 -14.82
C GLU A 35 2.96 -10.04 -13.31
N LYS A 36 3.94 -9.45 -12.63
CA LYS A 36 3.84 -9.10 -11.22
C LYS A 36 2.70 -8.11 -10.94
N LEU A 37 2.59 -7.06 -11.77
CA LEU A 37 1.53 -6.06 -11.65
C LEU A 37 0.15 -6.65 -11.95
N SER A 38 0.03 -7.64 -12.84
CA SER A 38 -1.25 -8.31 -13.10
C SER A 38 -1.79 -9.03 -11.86
N ASN A 39 -0.90 -9.60 -11.05
CA ASN A 39 -1.27 -10.21 -9.77
C ASN A 39 -1.62 -9.15 -8.72
N GLU A 40 -0.81 -8.09 -8.64
CA GLU A 40 -0.97 -7.04 -7.63
C GLU A 40 -2.26 -6.22 -7.85
N LEU A 41 -2.52 -5.83 -9.10
CA LEU A 41 -3.70 -5.05 -9.50
C LEU A 41 -4.89 -5.92 -9.92
N ASN A 42 -4.74 -7.25 -9.85
CA ASN A 42 -5.76 -8.25 -10.14
C ASN A 42 -6.43 -8.09 -11.52
N PHE A 43 -5.63 -8.03 -12.59
CA PHE A 43 -6.14 -8.00 -13.96
C PHE A 43 -5.70 -9.20 -14.82
N THR A 44 -6.35 -9.38 -15.94
CA THR A 44 -6.04 -10.41 -16.94
C THR A 44 -5.18 -9.83 -18.04
N ILE A 45 -4.18 -10.58 -18.50
CA ILE A 45 -3.37 -10.25 -19.66
C ILE A 45 -3.86 -11.11 -20.83
N ALA A 46 -4.32 -10.47 -21.91
CA ALA A 46 -4.59 -11.10 -23.18
C ALA A 46 -3.32 -10.98 -24.04
N LYS A 47 -2.60 -12.10 -24.20
CA LYS A 47 -1.37 -12.13 -24.98
C LYS A 47 -1.70 -12.36 -26.45
N LEU A 48 -1.27 -11.46 -27.32
CA LEU A 48 -1.44 -11.50 -28.76
C LEU A 48 -0.08 -11.75 -29.43
N ASP A 49 -0.02 -12.74 -30.34
CA ASP A 49 1.19 -12.98 -31.12
C ASP A 49 1.27 -12.01 -32.31
N PRO A 50 2.26 -11.10 -32.37
CA PRO A 50 2.42 -10.16 -33.46
C PRO A 50 2.99 -10.79 -34.75
N GLU A 51 3.61 -11.96 -34.65
CA GLU A 51 4.21 -12.66 -35.79
C GLU A 51 3.17 -13.50 -36.58
N ASP A 52 2.01 -13.77 -35.98
CA ASP A 52 0.93 -14.44 -36.68
C ASP A 52 0.36 -13.52 -37.78
N PRO A 53 0.46 -13.92 -39.09
CA PRO A 53 -0.04 -13.09 -40.18
C PRO A 53 -1.53 -12.74 -40.08
N ASN A 54 -2.32 -13.59 -39.41
CA ASN A 54 -3.74 -13.33 -39.19
C ASN A 54 -4.01 -12.21 -38.23
N ASN A 55 -3.07 -11.91 -37.35
CA ASN A 55 -3.20 -10.86 -36.33
C ASN A 55 -2.79 -9.47 -36.85
N GLN A 56 -2.17 -9.33 -38.02
CA GLN A 56 -1.65 -8.03 -38.52
C GLN A 56 -2.74 -6.97 -38.66
N GLN A 57 -3.94 -7.35 -39.09
CA GLN A 57 -5.07 -6.43 -39.16
C GLN A 57 -5.44 -5.91 -37.76
N LEU A 58 -5.44 -6.79 -36.76
CA LEU A 58 -5.74 -6.45 -35.37
C LEU A 58 -4.67 -5.55 -34.76
N VAL A 59 -3.39 -5.83 -35.04
CA VAL A 59 -2.24 -4.99 -34.64
C VAL A 59 -2.40 -3.56 -35.15
N GLY A 60 -2.79 -3.40 -36.42
CA GLY A 60 -3.07 -2.10 -37.01
C GLY A 60 -4.24 -1.37 -36.36
N LEU A 61 -5.34 -2.07 -36.08
CA LEU A 61 -6.51 -1.51 -35.41
C LEU A 61 -6.21 -1.05 -33.98
N LEU A 62 -5.38 -1.79 -33.26
CA LEU A 62 -4.94 -1.48 -31.91
C LEU A 62 -3.92 -0.33 -31.84
N ARG A 63 -3.41 0.11 -32.99
CA ARG A 63 -2.36 1.12 -33.09
C ARG A 63 -1.15 0.80 -32.21
N ILE A 64 -0.75 -0.46 -32.22
CA ILE A 64 0.44 -0.93 -31.51
C ILE A 64 1.64 -0.66 -32.41
N SER A 65 2.60 0.09 -31.91
CA SER A 65 3.80 0.53 -32.64
C SER A 65 5.08 -0.13 -32.14
N ALA A 66 5.10 -0.64 -30.94
CA ALA A 66 6.22 -1.34 -30.34
C ALA A 66 5.75 -2.64 -29.66
N ILE A 67 6.67 -3.62 -29.56
CA ILE A 67 6.38 -4.92 -28.92
C ILE A 67 6.06 -4.76 -27.43
N SER A 68 6.54 -3.68 -26.81
CA SER A 68 6.28 -3.32 -25.42
C SER A 68 4.95 -2.60 -25.21
N ASP A 69 4.27 -2.17 -26.27
CA ASP A 69 2.99 -1.46 -26.12
C ASP A 69 1.92 -2.35 -25.51
N ILE A 70 1.20 -1.79 -24.54
CA ILE A 70 0.06 -2.41 -23.88
C ILE A 70 -1.18 -1.61 -24.22
N ARG A 71 -2.28 -2.27 -24.56
CA ARG A 71 -3.60 -1.65 -24.73
C ARG A 71 -4.55 -2.17 -23.69
N ILE A 72 -5.35 -1.28 -23.14
CA ILE A 72 -6.22 -1.60 -22.01
C ILE A 72 -7.67 -1.46 -22.46
N PHE A 73 -8.41 -2.54 -22.27
CA PHE A 73 -9.85 -2.61 -22.51
C PHE A 73 -10.60 -2.61 -21.18
N LYS A 74 -11.64 -1.77 -21.08
CA LYS A 74 -12.54 -1.66 -19.93
C LYS A 74 -13.93 -1.28 -20.45
N ASN A 75 -14.97 -1.91 -19.92
CA ASN A 75 -16.35 -1.68 -20.35
C ASN A 75 -16.53 -1.83 -21.88
N LYS A 76 -15.94 -2.88 -22.45
CA LYS A 76 -15.97 -3.22 -23.90
C LYS A 76 -15.32 -2.17 -24.82
N GLN A 77 -14.56 -1.24 -24.29
CA GLN A 77 -13.92 -0.18 -25.07
C GLN A 77 -12.42 -0.11 -24.75
N MET A 78 -11.63 0.34 -25.70
CA MET A 78 -10.23 0.66 -25.46
C MET A 78 -10.17 1.92 -24.58
N ALA A 79 -9.79 1.71 -23.32
CA ALA A 79 -9.73 2.76 -22.31
C ALA A 79 -8.39 3.52 -22.31
N GLY A 80 -7.32 2.93 -22.84
CA GLY A 80 -6.00 3.53 -22.89
C GLY A 80 -4.88 2.57 -23.25
N GLY A 81 -3.67 2.93 -22.86
CA GLY A 81 -2.47 2.13 -23.05
C GLY A 81 -1.37 2.47 -22.09
N ALA A 82 -0.33 1.64 -22.08
CA ALA A 82 0.89 1.83 -21.29
C ALA A 82 2.10 1.34 -22.10
N ASP A 83 3.28 1.79 -21.71
CA ASP A 83 4.55 1.30 -22.25
C ASP A 83 5.14 0.25 -21.30
N GLY A 84 5.09 -1.02 -21.72
CA GLY A 84 5.60 -2.16 -20.94
C GLY A 84 7.13 -2.22 -20.80
N SER A 85 7.87 -1.35 -21.51
CA SER A 85 9.33 -1.23 -21.34
C SER A 85 9.77 -0.41 -20.13
N LEU A 86 8.83 0.30 -19.52
CA LEU A 86 9.10 1.14 -18.35
C LEU A 86 9.48 0.34 -17.12
N PRO A 87 10.26 0.94 -16.19
CA PRO A 87 10.47 0.36 -14.87
C PRO A 87 9.14 0.09 -14.15
N GLU A 88 9.11 -0.98 -13.32
CA GLU A 88 7.89 -1.44 -12.62
C GLU A 88 7.11 -0.31 -11.94
N SER A 89 7.80 0.62 -11.28
CA SER A 89 7.16 1.73 -10.56
C SER A 89 6.42 2.70 -11.49
N GLU A 90 6.98 2.98 -12.66
CA GLU A 90 6.37 3.86 -13.66
C GLU A 90 5.24 3.15 -14.40
N LEU A 91 5.45 1.88 -14.77
CA LEU A 91 4.42 1.04 -15.39
C LEU A 91 3.21 0.91 -14.45
N LYS A 92 3.43 0.72 -13.15
CA LYS A 92 2.37 0.69 -12.14
C LYS A 92 1.56 1.98 -12.13
N LYS A 93 2.21 3.15 -12.19
CA LYS A 93 1.51 4.45 -12.23
C LYS A 93 0.61 4.58 -13.47
N GLN A 94 1.08 4.08 -14.63
CA GLN A 94 0.28 4.12 -15.84
C GLN A 94 -0.90 3.15 -15.81
N LEU A 95 -0.72 1.95 -15.25
CA LEU A 95 -1.74 0.89 -15.23
C LEU A 95 -2.79 1.09 -14.14
N SER A 96 -2.39 1.55 -12.96
CA SER A 96 -3.28 1.65 -11.79
C SER A 96 -4.64 2.33 -12.07
N PRO A 97 -4.73 3.44 -12.81
CA PRO A 97 -6.02 4.11 -13.06
C PRO A 97 -7.05 3.24 -13.78
N PHE A 98 -6.62 2.22 -14.51
CA PHE A 98 -7.52 1.36 -15.26
C PHE A 98 -8.00 0.15 -14.46
N PHE A 99 -7.19 -0.34 -13.52
CA PHE A 99 -7.42 -1.60 -12.82
C PHE A 99 -7.86 -1.44 -11.37
N LEU A 100 -7.58 -0.30 -10.75
CA LEU A 100 -8.06 -0.01 -9.40
C LEU A 100 -9.50 0.51 -9.43
N SER A 101 -10.28 0.16 -8.41
CA SER A 101 -11.54 0.84 -8.15
C SER A 101 -11.28 2.28 -7.67
N GLU A 102 -12.29 3.13 -7.76
CA GLU A 102 -12.21 4.49 -7.18
C GLU A 102 -11.90 4.43 -5.67
N GLU A 103 -12.49 3.48 -4.97
CA GLU A 103 -12.26 3.24 -3.54
C GLU A 103 -10.80 2.86 -3.25
N ASP A 104 -10.24 1.89 -4.01
CA ASP A 104 -8.84 1.48 -3.85
C ASP A 104 -7.88 2.63 -4.15
N SER A 105 -8.16 3.40 -5.18
CA SER A 105 -7.36 4.58 -5.53
C SER A 105 -7.36 5.62 -4.40
N LEU A 106 -8.51 5.86 -3.78
CA LEU A 106 -8.64 6.76 -2.62
C LEU A 106 -7.92 6.21 -1.38
N ILE A 107 -7.96 4.90 -1.14
CA ILE A 107 -7.20 4.26 -0.06
C ILE A 107 -5.70 4.45 -0.25
N ILE A 108 -5.19 4.22 -1.46
CA ILE A 108 -3.76 4.43 -1.78
C ILE A 108 -3.36 5.89 -1.58
N ASN A 109 -4.15 6.83 -2.08
CA ASN A 109 -3.89 8.27 -1.89
C ASN A 109 -3.87 8.65 -0.40
N ALA A 110 -4.72 8.04 0.41
CA ALA A 110 -4.74 8.27 1.85
C ALA A 110 -3.52 7.63 2.56
N GLU A 111 -3.07 6.44 2.14
CA GLU A 111 -1.83 5.82 2.62
C GLU A 111 -0.61 6.70 2.31
N ASP A 112 -0.51 7.22 1.10
CA ASP A 112 0.56 8.14 0.70
C ASP A 112 0.53 9.44 1.53
N ALA A 113 -0.66 10.01 1.76
CA ALA A 113 -0.82 11.19 2.62
C ALA A 113 -0.37 10.91 4.07
N ILE A 114 -0.66 9.72 4.62
CA ILE A 114 -0.17 9.29 5.94
C ILE A 114 1.36 9.22 5.94
N ASN A 115 1.96 8.59 4.94
CA ASN A 115 3.41 8.44 4.82
C ASN A 115 4.15 9.78 4.68
N LEU A 116 3.51 10.76 4.03
CA LEU A 116 4.01 12.13 3.91
C LEU A 116 3.71 13.01 5.13
N GLY A 117 3.12 12.47 6.21
CA GLY A 117 2.75 13.25 7.40
C GLY A 117 1.53 14.16 7.22
N GLN A 118 0.80 14.05 6.12
CA GLN A 118 -0.37 14.87 5.78
C GLN A 118 -1.67 14.27 6.38
N ALA A 119 -1.65 14.05 7.70
CA ALA A 119 -2.71 13.35 8.41
C ALA A 119 -4.10 13.94 8.21
N SER A 120 -4.23 15.26 8.17
CA SER A 120 -5.54 15.92 7.97
C SER A 120 -6.14 15.66 6.58
N ALA A 121 -5.31 15.53 5.54
CA ALA A 121 -5.77 15.17 4.21
C ALA A 121 -6.24 13.69 4.17
N ALA A 122 -5.45 12.80 4.77
CA ALA A 122 -5.82 11.38 4.90
C ALA A 122 -7.15 11.20 5.66
N VAL A 123 -7.35 11.90 6.79
CA VAL A 123 -8.60 11.84 7.56
C VAL A 123 -9.80 12.22 6.69
N LYS A 124 -9.71 13.28 5.87
CA LYS A 124 -10.83 13.71 5.01
C LYS A 124 -11.23 12.63 3.98
N ILE A 125 -10.24 11.95 3.39
CA ILE A 125 -10.49 10.88 2.42
C ILE A 125 -11.09 9.66 3.14
N LEU A 126 -10.41 9.18 4.19
CA LEU A 126 -10.77 7.95 4.89
C LEU A 126 -12.07 8.05 5.66
N GLN A 127 -12.44 9.23 6.16
CA GLN A 127 -13.72 9.46 6.83
C GLN A 127 -14.89 9.19 5.88
N LYS A 128 -14.83 9.68 4.64
CA LYS A 128 -15.86 9.44 3.61
C LYS A 128 -15.97 7.96 3.25
N LEU A 129 -14.83 7.27 3.13
CA LEU A 129 -14.81 5.83 2.85
C LEU A 129 -15.37 5.01 4.03
N PHE A 130 -15.03 5.39 5.25
CA PHE A 130 -15.56 4.77 6.47
C PHE A 130 -17.08 4.93 6.60
N GLU A 131 -17.62 6.12 6.31
CA GLU A 131 -19.07 6.38 6.32
C GLU A 131 -19.81 5.54 5.27
N LYS A 132 -19.18 5.30 4.11
CA LYS A 132 -19.74 4.47 3.04
C LYS A 132 -19.69 2.97 3.38
N ASN A 133 -18.59 2.51 3.98
CA ASN A 133 -18.38 1.11 4.34
C ASN A 133 -17.60 0.97 5.66
N PRO A 134 -18.30 1.01 6.83
CA PRO A 134 -17.64 0.85 8.13
C PRO A 134 -17.05 -0.55 8.36
N GLY A 135 -17.39 -1.52 7.51
CA GLY A 135 -16.89 -2.91 7.58
C GLY A 135 -15.50 -3.08 7.01
N ASN A 136 -14.99 -2.13 6.20
CA ASN A 136 -13.66 -2.22 5.60
C ASN A 136 -12.57 -1.97 6.65
N LYS A 137 -11.94 -3.07 7.14
CA LYS A 137 -10.96 -3.02 8.23
C LYS A 137 -9.68 -2.26 7.87
N LYS A 138 -9.29 -2.27 6.60
CA LYS A 138 -8.17 -1.45 6.11
C LYS A 138 -8.47 0.03 6.28
N VAL A 139 -9.65 0.47 5.88
CA VAL A 139 -10.10 1.87 6.04
C VAL A 139 -10.20 2.23 7.51
N CYS A 140 -10.74 1.35 8.36
CA CYS A 140 -10.80 1.57 9.81
C CYS A 140 -9.42 1.81 10.41
N TYR A 141 -8.47 0.92 10.14
CA TYR A 141 -7.09 1.03 10.63
C TYR A 141 -6.41 2.32 10.16
N LEU A 142 -6.47 2.60 8.86
CA LEU A 142 -5.84 3.80 8.28
C LEU A 142 -6.46 5.09 8.82
N LEU A 143 -7.79 5.13 8.98
CA LEU A 143 -8.49 6.28 9.56
C LEU A 143 -8.05 6.50 11.01
N ALA A 144 -7.97 5.45 11.81
CA ALA A 144 -7.50 5.54 13.19
C ALA A 144 -6.04 6.01 13.25
N LYS A 145 -5.17 5.49 12.37
CA LYS A 145 -3.77 5.92 12.26
C LYS A 145 -3.69 7.42 11.91
N ALA A 146 -4.43 7.88 10.92
CA ALA A 146 -4.47 9.29 10.54
C ALA A 146 -5.05 10.19 11.65
N LYS A 147 -6.08 9.73 12.37
CA LYS A 147 -6.66 10.43 13.53
C LYS A 147 -5.65 10.53 14.69
N THR A 148 -4.91 9.47 15.00
CA THR A 148 -3.82 9.50 16.00
C THR A 148 -2.77 10.54 15.63
N MET A 149 -2.33 10.56 14.38
CA MET A 149 -1.38 11.55 13.87
C MET A 149 -1.91 13.00 13.90
N SER A 150 -3.24 13.17 13.89
CA SER A 150 -3.91 14.49 13.99
C SER A 150 -4.26 14.88 15.42
N GLY A 151 -3.84 14.11 16.43
CA GLY A 151 -4.14 14.37 17.84
C GLY A 151 -5.56 13.97 18.29
N LYS A 152 -6.33 13.27 17.46
CA LYS A 152 -7.69 12.81 17.76
C LYS A 152 -7.70 11.41 18.37
N SER A 153 -6.94 11.22 19.44
CA SER A 153 -6.68 9.91 20.04
C SER A 153 -7.93 9.17 20.53
N ALA A 154 -8.90 9.87 21.13
CA ALA A 154 -10.13 9.23 21.62
C ALA A 154 -10.96 8.59 20.48
N GLU A 155 -11.11 9.33 19.36
CA GLU A 155 -11.81 8.82 18.18
C GLU A 155 -11.05 7.63 17.55
N ALA A 156 -9.71 7.72 17.49
CA ALA A 156 -8.88 6.65 16.97
C ALA A 156 -9.02 5.37 17.81
N LYS A 157 -8.96 5.46 19.15
CA LYS A 157 -9.13 4.31 20.05
C LYS A 157 -10.47 3.61 19.82
N SER A 158 -11.56 4.36 19.72
CA SER A 158 -12.89 3.80 19.48
C SER A 158 -12.97 2.99 18.17
N ILE A 159 -12.34 3.49 17.09
CA ILE A 159 -12.30 2.78 15.81
C ILE A 159 -11.45 1.51 15.92
N LEU A 160 -10.23 1.60 16.52
CA LEU A 160 -9.34 0.45 16.65
C LEU A 160 -9.94 -0.68 17.48
N GLN A 161 -10.67 -0.36 18.55
CA GLN A 161 -11.36 -1.32 19.41
C GLN A 161 -12.49 -2.05 18.70
N SER A 162 -13.01 -1.55 17.58
CA SER A 162 -13.99 -2.24 16.75
C SER A 162 -13.40 -3.34 15.87
N ILE A 163 -12.07 -3.41 15.72
CA ILE A 163 -11.35 -4.42 14.93
C ILE A 163 -11.08 -5.63 15.83
N LYS A 164 -11.66 -6.78 15.49
CA LYS A 164 -11.61 -8.01 16.29
C LYS A 164 -10.40 -8.85 15.91
N GLU A 165 -10.03 -9.79 16.78
CA GLU A 165 -8.87 -10.68 16.58
C GLU A 165 -8.94 -11.51 15.28
N THR A 166 -10.14 -11.79 14.80
CA THR A 166 -10.36 -12.52 13.53
C THR A 166 -10.34 -11.63 12.29
N ASP A 167 -10.28 -10.32 12.47
CA ASP A 167 -10.29 -9.35 11.36
C ASP A 167 -8.87 -9.09 10.83
N ASP A 168 -8.80 -8.73 9.56
CA ASP A 168 -7.59 -8.16 8.99
C ASP A 168 -7.20 -6.86 9.74
N PHE A 169 -5.91 -6.57 9.79
CA PHE A 169 -5.34 -5.41 10.51
C PHE A 169 -5.49 -5.43 12.04
N TYR A 170 -5.87 -6.57 12.65
CA TYR A 170 -5.95 -6.67 14.11
C TYR A 170 -4.60 -6.43 14.79
N ASN A 171 -3.54 -7.07 14.31
CA ASN A 171 -2.20 -6.95 14.90
C ASN A 171 -1.65 -5.52 14.81
N GLU A 172 -1.85 -4.86 13.67
CA GLU A 172 -1.48 -3.47 13.45
C GLU A 172 -2.29 -2.54 14.36
N SER A 173 -3.58 -2.81 14.52
CA SER A 173 -4.47 -2.06 15.39
C SER A 173 -4.09 -2.18 16.85
N LYS A 174 -3.75 -3.39 17.30
CA LYS A 174 -3.24 -3.66 18.64
C LYS A 174 -1.93 -2.92 18.90
N SER A 175 -0.99 -2.97 17.95
CA SER A 175 0.28 -2.25 18.06
C SER A 175 0.07 -0.73 18.14
N LEU A 176 -0.88 -0.19 17.39
CA LEU A 176 -1.20 1.24 17.46
C LEU A 176 -1.85 1.61 18.79
N LEU A 177 -2.73 0.78 19.34
CA LEU A 177 -3.30 0.98 20.68
C LEU A 177 -2.23 0.96 21.76
N GLU A 178 -1.32 -0.02 21.75
CA GLU A 178 -0.18 -0.08 22.68
C GLU A 178 0.69 1.18 22.58
N LEU A 179 0.93 1.66 21.37
CA LEU A 179 1.71 2.89 21.18
C LEU A 179 1.00 4.11 21.79
N MET A 180 -0.33 4.18 21.65
CA MET A 180 -1.13 5.27 22.25
C MET A 180 -1.11 5.22 23.78
N GLU A 181 -1.14 4.03 24.39
CA GLU A 181 -0.99 3.84 25.83
C GLU A 181 0.37 4.34 26.32
N PHE A 182 1.45 4.01 25.60
CA PHE A 182 2.79 4.52 25.95
C PHE A 182 2.85 6.06 25.94
N TYR A 183 2.12 6.73 25.05
CA TYR A 183 2.08 8.21 25.04
C TYR A 183 1.37 8.79 26.27
N GLU A 184 0.37 8.09 26.80
CA GLU A 184 -0.40 8.54 27.96
C GLU A 184 0.33 8.29 29.27
N GLU A 185 1.14 7.22 29.35
CA GLU A 185 1.88 6.81 30.54
C GLU A 185 3.35 7.25 30.55
N ALA A 186 3.73 8.17 29.65
CA ALA A 186 5.11 8.56 29.46
C ALA A 186 5.71 9.26 30.70
N LEU A 187 6.62 8.57 31.39
CA LEU A 187 7.40 9.09 32.51
C LEU A 187 8.90 9.12 32.15
N PRO A 188 9.71 9.98 32.82
CA PRO A 188 11.15 9.95 32.67
C PRO A 188 11.74 8.55 32.98
N PRO A 189 12.75 8.09 32.21
CA PRO A 189 13.50 8.82 31.18
C PRO A 189 12.91 8.72 29.77
N TYR A 190 11.73 8.14 29.58
CA TYR A 190 11.14 7.81 28.27
C TYR A 190 10.26 8.92 27.70
N ASP A 191 9.81 9.88 28.53
CA ASP A 191 8.85 10.93 28.20
C ASP A 191 9.22 11.75 26.96
N LYS A 192 10.50 12.10 26.80
CA LYS A 192 10.99 12.82 25.61
C LYS A 192 10.79 12.00 24.32
N ALA A 193 11.16 10.72 24.35
CA ALA A 193 11.06 9.85 23.19
C ALA A 193 9.60 9.59 22.79
N TYR A 194 8.74 9.33 23.78
CA TYR A 194 7.30 9.16 23.54
C TYR A 194 6.64 10.43 23.02
N LYS A 195 7.01 11.61 23.55
CA LYS A 195 6.52 12.89 23.03
C LYS A 195 6.91 13.12 21.58
N LEU A 196 8.13 12.80 21.18
CA LEU A 196 8.57 12.88 19.80
C LEU A 196 7.78 11.92 18.90
N ALA A 197 7.58 10.68 19.35
CA ALA A 197 6.82 9.68 18.63
C ALA A 197 5.34 10.10 18.44
N SER A 198 4.71 10.69 19.46
CA SER A 198 3.33 11.21 19.36
C SER A 198 3.19 12.39 18.38
N GLN A 199 4.29 13.09 18.11
CA GLN A 199 4.39 14.17 17.13
C GLN A 199 4.78 13.66 15.73
N ASN A 200 4.82 12.34 15.52
CA ASN A 200 5.29 11.67 14.28
C ASN A 200 6.77 11.94 13.93
N LYS A 201 7.55 12.43 14.86
CA LYS A 201 9.00 12.59 14.75
C LYS A 201 9.68 11.26 15.06
N TYR A 202 9.36 10.25 14.24
CA TYR A 202 9.74 8.86 14.51
C TYR A 202 11.25 8.64 14.51
N ARG A 203 12.01 9.33 13.64
CA ARG A 203 13.47 9.23 13.61
C ARG A 203 14.08 9.69 14.93
N GLU A 204 13.72 10.87 15.36
CA GLU A 204 14.21 11.46 16.61
C GLU A 204 13.76 10.66 17.83
N ALA A 205 12.54 10.11 17.82
CA ALA A 205 12.05 9.22 18.87
C ALA A 205 12.87 7.93 18.96
N LEU A 206 13.14 7.29 17.79
CA LEU A 206 13.94 6.07 17.71
C LEU A 206 15.39 6.30 18.13
N ASP A 207 15.98 7.46 17.80
CA ASP A 207 17.31 7.85 18.29
C ASP A 207 17.33 7.98 19.82
N CYS A 208 16.33 8.66 20.41
CA CYS A 208 16.23 8.77 21.86
C CYS A 208 16.07 7.40 22.54
N PHE A 209 15.26 6.50 21.99
CA PHE A 209 15.13 5.15 22.56
C PHE A 209 16.44 4.35 22.45
N LEU A 210 17.17 4.45 21.32
CA LEU A 210 18.49 3.81 21.19
C LEU A 210 19.49 4.35 22.21
N GLU A 211 19.52 5.66 22.45
CA GLU A 211 20.38 6.26 23.46
C GLU A 211 20.07 5.73 24.86
N LEU A 212 18.80 5.59 25.24
CA LEU A 212 18.40 5.01 26.53
C LEU A 212 18.90 3.56 26.68
N ILE A 213 18.80 2.75 25.61
CA ILE A 213 19.28 1.37 25.61
C ILE A 213 20.80 1.33 25.69
N ALA A 214 21.50 2.12 24.87
CA ALA A 214 22.97 2.18 24.83
C ALA A 214 23.57 2.61 26.17
N ASN A 215 22.94 3.58 26.85
CA ASN A 215 23.36 4.11 28.15
C ASN A 215 22.88 3.26 29.34
N LYS A 216 22.29 2.08 29.10
CA LYS A 216 21.74 1.18 30.13
C LYS A 216 20.68 1.83 31.02
N GLN A 217 19.97 2.82 30.49
CA GLN A 217 18.87 3.51 31.18
C GLN A 217 17.52 2.84 30.94
N ASP A 218 17.47 1.82 30.08
CA ASP A 218 16.28 1.02 29.78
C ASP A 218 16.21 -0.25 30.64
N SER A 219 16.24 -0.08 31.97
CA SER A 219 16.22 -1.21 32.92
C SER A 219 14.94 -2.06 32.85
N GLU A 220 13.83 -1.47 32.43
CA GLU A 220 12.54 -2.12 32.32
C GLU A 220 12.23 -2.65 30.90
N GLY A 221 13.13 -2.43 29.93
CA GLY A 221 12.94 -2.83 28.53
C GLY A 221 11.86 -2.06 27.79
N LYS A 222 11.38 -0.92 28.35
CA LYS A 222 10.32 -0.09 27.77
C LYS A 222 10.73 0.57 26.46
N ALA A 223 11.96 1.07 26.37
CA ALA A 223 12.48 1.65 25.12
C ALA A 223 12.55 0.61 24.02
N LYS A 224 13.07 -0.58 24.31
CA LYS A 224 13.09 -1.70 23.37
C LYS A 224 11.68 -2.06 22.92
N LYS A 225 10.72 -2.19 23.85
CA LYS A 225 9.34 -2.52 23.54
C LYS A 225 8.70 -1.45 22.66
N ALA A 226 8.89 -0.17 22.99
CA ALA A 226 8.38 0.96 22.20
C ALA A 226 8.94 0.98 20.78
N MET A 227 10.25 0.70 20.60
CA MET A 227 10.85 0.58 19.26
C MET A 227 10.20 -0.54 18.44
N VAL A 228 10.00 -1.73 19.03
CA VAL A 228 9.36 -2.86 18.34
C VAL A 228 7.92 -2.52 17.95
N THR A 229 7.17 -1.88 18.84
CA THR A 229 5.81 -1.41 18.56
C THR A 229 5.79 -0.37 17.44
N LEU A 230 6.73 0.60 17.44
CA LEU A 230 6.88 1.56 16.35
C LEU A 230 7.20 0.87 15.00
N PHE A 231 8.04 -0.17 14.99
CA PHE A 231 8.31 -0.92 13.77
C PHE A 231 7.05 -1.62 13.23
N SER A 232 6.16 -2.08 14.09
CA SER A 232 4.88 -2.67 13.69
C SER A 232 3.93 -1.62 13.10
N VAL A 233 3.86 -0.44 13.71
CA VAL A 233 3.03 0.69 13.23
C VAL A 233 3.55 1.29 11.92
N LEU A 234 4.86 1.41 11.75
CA LEU A 234 5.50 1.89 10.52
C LEU A 234 5.40 0.87 9.38
N GLY A 235 5.42 -0.41 9.73
CA GLY A 235 5.39 -1.53 8.81
C GLY A 235 6.78 -2.02 8.38
N PRO A 236 6.86 -3.28 7.87
CA PRO A 236 8.12 -3.93 7.57
C PRO A 236 8.90 -3.32 6.41
N LYS A 237 8.23 -2.61 5.50
CA LYS A 237 8.84 -1.99 4.31
C LYS A 237 9.29 -0.54 4.54
N HIS A 238 9.00 0.04 5.70
CA HIS A 238 9.36 1.43 6.00
C HIS A 238 10.86 1.57 6.24
N GLU A 239 11.49 2.61 5.68
CA GLU A 239 12.94 2.86 5.77
C GLU A 239 13.45 2.84 7.23
N LEU A 240 12.77 3.57 8.13
CA LEU A 240 13.15 3.60 9.53
C LEU A 240 13.09 2.23 10.21
N THR A 241 12.15 1.36 9.81
CA THR A 241 12.06 0.01 10.35
C THR A 241 13.32 -0.80 10.02
N TRP A 242 13.82 -0.71 8.79
CA TRP A 242 15.04 -1.41 8.38
C TRP A 242 16.27 -0.85 9.09
N GLU A 243 16.43 0.46 9.05
CA GLU A 243 17.58 1.14 9.63
C GLU A 243 17.69 0.84 11.13
N TYR A 244 16.60 1.03 11.87
CA TYR A 244 16.63 0.97 13.33
C TYR A 244 16.54 -0.46 13.88
N ARG A 245 15.98 -1.43 13.17
CA ARG A 245 16.13 -2.85 13.53
C ARG A 245 17.59 -3.29 13.50
N ALA A 246 18.35 -2.87 12.49
CA ALA A 246 19.77 -3.18 12.41
C ALA A 246 20.57 -2.54 13.57
N LYS A 247 20.28 -1.26 13.89
CA LYS A 247 20.92 -0.56 15.02
C LYS A 247 20.58 -1.22 16.35
N LEU A 248 19.31 -1.54 16.59
CA LEU A 248 18.83 -2.18 17.82
C LEU A 248 19.48 -3.56 18.02
N ASN A 249 19.53 -4.37 16.96
CA ASN A 249 20.16 -5.70 17.03
C ASN A 249 21.64 -5.62 17.42
N ARG A 250 22.39 -4.64 16.90
CA ARG A 250 23.80 -4.44 17.28
C ARG A 250 23.96 -4.10 18.76
N LEU A 251 23.03 -3.39 19.37
CA LEU A 251 23.08 -3.03 20.80
C LEU A 251 22.70 -4.21 21.71
N ILE A 252 21.88 -5.14 21.25
CA ILE A 252 21.37 -6.24 22.08
C ILE A 252 22.31 -7.46 22.05
N TYR A 253 23.03 -7.67 20.94
CA TYR A 253 23.90 -8.85 20.73
C TYR A 253 25.40 -8.53 20.88
N ILE A 254 25.76 -7.44 21.53
CA ILE A 254 27.09 -7.14 22.04
C ILE A 254 27.13 -7.47 23.54
#